data_77c60cc5790603c957a30a334ce70778
#
_entry.id   77c60cc5790603c957a30a334ce70778
#
_cell.length_a   1.000
_cell.length_b   1.000
_cell.length_c   1.000
_cell.angle_alpha   90.00
_cell.angle_beta   90.00
_cell.angle_gamma   90.00
#
_symmetry.space_group_name_H-M   'P 1'
#
loop_
_entity.id
_entity.type
_entity.pdbx_description
1 polymer ?
#
loop_
_entity_poly.entity_id
_entity_poly.type
_entity_poly.pdbx_seq_one_letter_code
_entity_poly.pdbx_strand_id
1 'polypeptide(L)'
;MIIVSFFDFVNFIDRVFNNWYNRFGDKMSKIIENLKLRAKKNKKTIVLPETMDKRVIEAASIILKEEIADIILIGKEEDISSVSEGFDLSKAKIIDPFTSELTPILQEKLYQLRKEKGMTEENAYQLLTTDYMYYACMLVKMGYADGAVSGACHSTSNTLRPALQILKTKPGVKLVSAFFLMVVPNCEYGDQGTFLFADSGLEQNPDSEKLSYIAASSAESFQLLTEHEPIVAMLSHSTKGSAKHADVDKVVEATRLVKERFPQYKVDGELQLDAAIVPEVAKSKAPSSEVAGHANVLIFPDLDAGNIGYKLVQRFAKAEAYGPLCQGIAMPVNDLSRGCTSNDIVGVVAITAVQAQK
;
A
#
# COMPACT_ATOMS: atom_id res chain seq x y z
N MET A 1 47.39 -32.57 -16.47
CA MET A 1 47.07 -31.14 -16.59
C MET A 1 45.82 -31.03 -17.44
N ILE A 2 44.64 -30.81 -16.78
CA ILE A 2 43.35 -30.75 -17.46
C ILE A 2 43.25 -29.33 -18.03
N ILE A 3 43.36 -29.18 -19.35
CA ILE A 3 43.13 -27.91 -20.04
C ILE A 3 41.61 -27.80 -20.21
N VAL A 4 40.96 -27.08 -19.28
CA VAL A 4 39.56 -26.64 -19.45
C VAL A 4 39.62 -25.58 -20.55
N SER A 5 38.86 -25.75 -21.63
CA SER A 5 38.86 -24.81 -22.74
C SER A 5 38.33 -23.46 -22.25
N PHE A 6 38.84 -22.35 -22.79
CA PHE A 6 38.35 -21.01 -22.49
C PHE A 6 36.81 -20.90 -22.71
N PHE A 7 36.33 -21.67 -23.68
CA PHE A 7 34.86 -21.77 -23.97
C PHE A 7 34.09 -22.43 -22.86
N ASP A 8 34.61 -23.49 -22.20
CA ASP A 8 33.97 -24.17 -21.07
C ASP A 8 33.98 -23.27 -19.81
N PHE A 9 35.03 -22.47 -19.64
CA PHE A 9 35.09 -21.51 -18.55
C PHE A 9 34.13 -20.34 -18.73
N VAL A 10 33.95 -19.80 -19.95
CA VAL A 10 32.98 -18.76 -20.26
C VAL A 10 31.55 -19.30 -20.07
N ASN A 11 31.25 -20.51 -20.58
CA ASN A 11 29.96 -21.15 -20.40
C ASN A 11 29.66 -21.48 -18.93
N PHE A 12 30.67 -21.81 -18.13
CA PHE A 12 30.53 -21.99 -16.68
C PHE A 12 30.22 -20.66 -15.98
N ILE A 13 30.95 -19.59 -16.31
CA ILE A 13 30.69 -18.25 -15.80
C ILE A 13 29.30 -17.78 -16.19
N ASP A 14 28.88 -17.94 -17.43
CA ASP A 14 27.53 -17.58 -17.90
C ASP A 14 26.43 -18.40 -17.18
N ARG A 15 26.64 -19.69 -16.93
CA ARG A 15 25.73 -20.51 -16.15
C ARG A 15 25.65 -20.08 -14.68
N VAL A 16 26.79 -19.76 -14.08
CA VAL A 16 26.86 -19.27 -12.68
C VAL A 16 26.24 -17.89 -12.61
N PHE A 17 26.53 -16.99 -13.57
CA PHE A 17 25.97 -15.63 -13.61
C PHE A 17 24.46 -15.66 -13.91
N ASN A 18 24.00 -16.48 -14.87
CA ASN A 18 22.58 -16.65 -15.16
C ASN A 18 21.84 -17.36 -14.01
N ASN A 19 22.45 -18.32 -13.32
CA ASN A 19 21.89 -18.93 -12.12
C ASN A 19 21.89 -17.96 -10.94
N TRP A 20 22.92 -17.13 -10.80
CA TRP A 20 22.99 -16.07 -9.81
C TRP A 20 21.99 -14.94 -10.13
N TYR A 21 21.93 -14.48 -11.38
CA TYR A 21 20.98 -13.47 -11.88
C TYR A 21 19.52 -13.96 -11.78
N ASN A 22 19.25 -15.23 -12.09
CA ASN A 22 17.94 -15.86 -11.91
C ASN A 22 17.57 -16.11 -10.43
N ARG A 23 18.57 -16.13 -9.54
CA ARG A 23 18.37 -16.33 -8.10
C ARG A 23 18.32 -15.03 -7.33
N PHE A 24 18.94 -13.95 -7.83
CA PHE A 24 19.13 -12.67 -7.16
C PHE A 24 18.84 -11.44 -8.05
N GLY A 25 18.53 -11.63 -9.33
CA GLY A 25 17.99 -10.55 -10.16
C GLY A 25 16.56 -10.22 -9.71
N ASP A 26 16.16 -8.96 -9.86
CA ASP A 26 14.87 -8.36 -9.46
C ASP A 26 13.62 -9.16 -9.91
N LYS A 27 13.45 -10.37 -9.40
CA LYS A 27 12.16 -11.07 -9.48
C LYS A 27 11.27 -10.46 -8.42
N MET A 28 10.28 -9.68 -8.86
CA MET A 28 9.15 -9.31 -8.02
C MET A 28 8.66 -10.54 -7.27
N SER A 29 8.27 -10.33 -6.01
CA SER A 29 7.79 -11.41 -5.15
C SER A 29 6.58 -12.13 -5.77
N LYS A 30 6.42 -13.40 -5.46
CA LYS A 30 5.28 -14.22 -5.94
C LYS A 30 3.93 -13.57 -5.63
N ILE A 31 3.82 -12.87 -4.51
CA ILE A 31 2.58 -12.18 -4.12
C ILE A 31 2.26 -11.04 -5.10
N ILE A 32 3.25 -10.22 -5.49
CA ILE A 32 3.02 -9.13 -6.44
C ILE A 32 2.70 -9.66 -7.84
N GLU A 33 3.36 -10.73 -8.28
CA GLU A 33 3.01 -11.37 -9.55
C GLU A 33 1.56 -11.92 -9.53
N ASN A 34 1.12 -12.50 -8.42
CA ASN A 34 -0.27 -12.93 -8.26
C ASN A 34 -1.25 -11.74 -8.29
N LEU A 35 -0.93 -10.65 -7.59
CA LEU A 35 -1.74 -9.43 -7.61
C LEU A 35 -1.83 -8.82 -9.01
N LYS A 36 -0.74 -8.79 -9.78
CA LYS A 36 -0.75 -8.38 -11.19
C LYS A 36 -1.66 -9.29 -12.03
N LEU A 37 -1.58 -10.61 -11.85
CA LEU A 37 -2.44 -11.55 -12.56
C LEU A 37 -3.93 -11.34 -12.22
N ARG A 38 -4.26 -11.09 -10.96
CA ARG A 38 -5.63 -10.77 -10.53
C ARG A 38 -6.11 -9.44 -11.10
N ALA A 39 -5.26 -8.42 -11.11
CA ALA A 39 -5.56 -7.12 -11.71
C ALA A 39 -5.87 -7.26 -13.22
N LYS A 40 -5.07 -8.02 -13.96
CA LYS A 40 -5.28 -8.30 -15.39
C LYS A 40 -6.62 -9.01 -15.68
N LYS A 41 -7.06 -9.94 -14.83
CA LYS A 41 -8.32 -10.69 -15.02
C LYS A 41 -9.56 -9.82 -14.90
N ASN A 42 -9.52 -8.76 -14.09
CA ASN A 42 -10.61 -7.80 -13.92
C ASN A 42 -10.02 -6.40 -13.91
N LYS A 43 -9.62 -5.96 -15.12
CA LYS A 43 -8.89 -4.72 -15.33
C LYS A 43 -9.69 -3.52 -14.80
N LYS A 44 -8.99 -2.63 -14.12
CA LYS A 44 -9.52 -1.40 -13.52
C LYS A 44 -8.82 -0.19 -14.09
N THR A 45 -9.48 0.96 -14.04
CA THR A 45 -8.94 2.24 -14.47
C THR A 45 -8.34 2.97 -13.27
N ILE A 46 -7.04 3.22 -13.29
CA ILE A 46 -6.30 3.88 -12.20
C ILE A 46 -5.76 5.22 -12.67
N VAL A 47 -5.94 6.25 -11.83
CA VAL A 47 -5.44 7.61 -12.10
C VAL A 47 -4.05 7.78 -11.49
N LEU A 48 -3.13 8.31 -12.28
CA LEU A 48 -1.80 8.73 -11.85
C LEU A 48 -1.66 10.25 -12.08
N PRO A 49 -1.81 11.08 -11.03
CA PRO A 49 -1.84 12.53 -11.18
C PRO A 49 -0.46 13.19 -11.24
N GLU A 50 0.61 12.51 -10.84
CA GLU A 50 1.97 13.06 -10.71
C GLU A 50 2.77 12.89 -12.01
N THR A 51 2.24 13.37 -13.11
CA THR A 51 2.79 13.19 -14.46
C THR A 51 4.10 13.93 -14.73
N MET A 52 4.50 14.83 -13.84
CA MET A 52 5.80 15.51 -13.85
C MET A 52 6.95 14.60 -13.37
N ASP A 53 6.66 13.50 -12.72
CA ASP A 53 7.67 12.57 -12.19
C ASP A 53 7.95 11.45 -13.19
N LYS A 54 9.20 11.35 -13.65
CA LYS A 54 9.62 10.35 -14.64
C LYS A 54 9.36 8.91 -14.18
N ARG A 55 9.42 8.63 -12.86
CA ARG A 55 9.14 7.29 -12.30
C ARG A 55 7.68 6.90 -12.51
N VAL A 56 6.77 7.87 -12.41
CA VAL A 56 5.32 7.66 -12.62
C VAL A 56 5.05 7.37 -14.11
N ILE A 57 5.71 8.10 -15.01
CA ILE A 57 5.59 7.89 -16.45
C ILE A 57 6.16 6.53 -16.88
N GLU A 58 7.33 6.16 -16.36
CA GLU A 58 7.92 4.84 -16.59
C GLU A 58 7.00 3.71 -16.07
N ALA A 59 6.46 3.86 -14.85
CA ALA A 59 5.52 2.91 -14.29
C ALA A 59 4.23 2.81 -15.15
N ALA A 60 3.69 3.92 -15.62
CA ALA A 60 2.52 3.92 -16.52
C ALA A 60 2.78 3.11 -17.80
N SER A 61 3.95 3.30 -18.44
CA SER A 61 4.35 2.53 -19.61
C SER A 61 4.44 1.03 -19.33
N ILE A 62 5.05 0.63 -18.20
CA ILE A 62 5.14 -0.78 -17.78
C ILE A 62 3.73 -1.36 -17.55
N ILE A 63 2.87 -0.65 -16.81
CA ILE A 63 1.50 -1.08 -16.48
C ILE A 63 0.67 -1.32 -17.76
N LEU A 64 0.76 -0.39 -18.71
CA LEU A 64 0.05 -0.46 -19.99
C LEU A 64 0.57 -1.60 -20.86
N LYS A 65 1.90 -1.77 -20.92
CA LYS A 65 2.55 -2.87 -21.67
C LYS A 65 2.19 -4.23 -21.09
N GLU A 66 2.16 -4.35 -19.77
CA GLU A 66 1.80 -5.59 -19.08
C GLU A 66 0.29 -5.80 -18.94
N GLU A 67 -0.53 -4.81 -19.33
CA GLU A 67 -2.01 -4.85 -19.24
C GLU A 67 -2.56 -5.03 -17.83
N ILE A 68 -1.86 -4.49 -16.81
CA ILE A 68 -2.23 -4.59 -15.39
C ILE A 68 -3.49 -3.77 -15.10
N ALA A 69 -3.56 -2.55 -15.63
CA ALA A 69 -4.66 -1.60 -15.45
C ALA A 69 -4.76 -0.67 -16.68
N ASP A 70 -5.92 -0.06 -16.87
CA ASP A 70 -6.06 1.10 -17.73
C ASP A 70 -5.61 2.34 -16.96
N ILE A 71 -4.89 3.25 -17.62
CA ILE A 71 -4.25 4.39 -16.95
C ILE A 71 -4.84 5.70 -17.46
N ILE A 72 -5.22 6.58 -16.51
CA ILE A 72 -5.48 7.98 -16.74
C ILE A 72 -4.30 8.79 -16.19
N LEU A 73 -3.72 9.61 -17.04
CA LEU A 73 -2.70 10.60 -16.70
C LEU A 73 -3.34 11.99 -16.68
N ILE A 74 -3.04 12.81 -15.66
CA ILE A 74 -3.59 14.16 -15.54
C ILE A 74 -2.51 15.18 -15.87
N GLY A 75 -2.78 16.07 -16.81
CA GLY A 75 -1.87 17.14 -17.20
C GLY A 75 -1.98 17.47 -18.67
N LYS A 76 -1.23 18.48 -19.10
CA LYS A 76 -1.13 18.84 -20.51
C LYS A 76 -0.32 17.80 -21.28
N GLU A 77 -0.77 17.44 -22.46
CA GLU A 77 -0.11 16.45 -23.31
C GLU A 77 1.34 16.83 -23.64
N GLU A 78 1.60 18.12 -23.84
CA GLU A 78 2.94 18.66 -24.12
C GLU A 78 3.89 18.45 -22.94
N ASP A 79 3.42 18.72 -21.70
CA ASP A 79 4.22 18.56 -20.48
C ASP A 79 4.54 17.07 -20.23
N ILE A 80 3.54 16.20 -20.41
CA ILE A 80 3.70 14.73 -20.28
C ILE A 80 4.66 14.22 -21.35
N SER A 81 4.53 14.67 -22.59
CA SER A 81 5.41 14.29 -23.70
C SER A 81 6.87 14.65 -23.44
N SER A 82 7.13 15.78 -22.78
CA SER A 82 8.49 16.22 -22.44
C SER A 82 9.20 15.28 -21.44
N VAL A 83 8.45 14.56 -20.59
CA VAL A 83 8.95 13.64 -19.57
C VAL A 83 8.93 12.18 -20.04
N SER A 84 8.12 11.91 -21.10
CA SER A 84 7.85 10.53 -21.55
C SER A 84 8.84 10.00 -22.60
N GLU A 85 9.94 10.70 -22.89
CA GLU A 85 10.91 10.25 -23.88
C GLU A 85 11.40 8.84 -23.60
N GLY A 86 11.19 7.93 -24.56
CA GLY A 86 11.54 6.50 -24.45
C GLY A 86 10.47 5.62 -23.81
N PHE A 87 9.32 6.16 -23.39
CA PHE A 87 8.21 5.39 -22.81
C PHE A 87 6.98 5.39 -23.71
N ASP A 88 6.37 4.21 -23.90
CA ASP A 88 5.13 4.10 -24.68
C ASP A 88 3.90 4.36 -23.80
N LEU A 89 3.23 5.48 -24.06
CA LEU A 89 2.00 5.89 -23.40
C LEU A 89 0.79 5.88 -24.35
N SER A 90 0.89 5.29 -25.54
CA SER A 90 -0.15 5.34 -26.58
C SER A 90 -1.52 4.78 -26.15
N LYS A 91 -1.51 3.90 -25.12
CA LYS A 91 -2.74 3.35 -24.52
C LYS A 91 -3.24 4.12 -23.29
N ALA A 92 -2.50 5.13 -22.81
CA ALA A 92 -2.94 5.98 -21.71
C ALA A 92 -4.02 6.96 -22.15
N LYS A 93 -4.99 7.22 -21.28
CA LYS A 93 -5.91 8.36 -21.47
C LYS A 93 -5.29 9.58 -20.78
N ILE A 94 -4.98 10.61 -21.53
CA ILE A 94 -4.51 11.89 -20.99
C ILE A 94 -5.72 12.81 -20.80
N ILE A 95 -5.80 13.48 -19.65
CA ILE A 95 -6.82 14.48 -19.34
C ILE A 95 -6.13 15.76 -18.90
N ASP A 96 -6.28 16.81 -19.70
CA ASP A 96 -5.89 18.17 -19.32
C ASP A 96 -7.05 18.84 -18.57
N PRO A 97 -6.90 19.18 -17.27
CA PRO A 97 -7.94 19.85 -16.49
C PRO A 97 -8.40 21.19 -17.05
N PHE A 98 -7.58 21.87 -17.87
CA PHE A 98 -7.92 23.17 -18.44
C PHE A 98 -8.83 23.08 -19.66
N THR A 99 -8.75 21.98 -20.42
CA THR A 99 -9.46 21.83 -21.71
C THR A 99 -10.49 20.71 -21.71
N SER A 100 -10.50 19.87 -20.67
CA SER A 100 -11.39 18.70 -20.57
C SER A 100 -12.85 19.12 -20.38
N GLU A 101 -13.75 18.51 -21.16
CA GLU A 101 -15.20 18.64 -20.98
C GLU A 101 -15.71 18.11 -19.64
N LEU A 102 -14.92 17.29 -18.94
CA LEU A 102 -15.26 16.80 -17.61
C LEU A 102 -15.08 17.88 -16.53
N THR A 103 -14.20 18.85 -16.73
CA THR A 103 -13.85 19.83 -15.70
C THR A 103 -15.05 20.61 -15.16
N PRO A 104 -15.96 21.15 -15.99
CA PRO A 104 -17.17 21.81 -15.47
C PRO A 104 -18.08 20.88 -14.66
N ILE A 105 -18.18 19.62 -15.06
CA ILE A 105 -18.99 18.60 -14.36
C ILE A 105 -18.39 18.28 -12.99
N LEU A 106 -17.06 18.10 -12.96
CA LEU A 106 -16.34 17.81 -11.71
C LEU A 106 -16.34 19.02 -10.78
N GLN A 107 -16.23 20.24 -11.32
CA GLN A 107 -16.28 21.50 -10.58
C GLN A 107 -17.63 21.66 -9.86
N GLU A 108 -18.72 21.56 -10.57
CA GLU A 108 -20.07 21.63 -10.00
C GLU A 108 -20.24 20.59 -8.90
N LYS A 109 -19.84 19.35 -9.17
CA LYS A 109 -19.95 18.28 -8.16
C LYS A 109 -19.07 18.53 -6.93
N LEU A 110 -17.84 19.01 -7.09
CA LEU A 110 -16.93 19.35 -5.99
C LEU A 110 -17.52 20.49 -5.14
N TYR A 111 -18.03 21.54 -5.82
CA TYR A 111 -18.75 22.62 -5.14
C TYR A 111 -19.92 22.09 -4.32
N GLN A 112 -20.82 21.29 -4.89
CA GLN A 112 -21.97 20.71 -4.17
C GLN A 112 -21.56 19.86 -2.98
N LEU A 113 -20.46 19.11 -3.07
CA LEU A 113 -19.94 18.30 -1.97
C LEU A 113 -19.38 19.12 -0.82
N ARG A 114 -18.91 20.34 -1.09
CA ARG A 114 -18.11 21.13 -0.16
C ARG A 114 -18.65 22.52 0.17
N LYS A 115 -19.75 22.98 -0.44
CA LYS A 115 -20.34 24.32 -0.22
C LYS A 115 -20.64 24.60 1.25
N GLU A 116 -21.13 23.61 2.01
CA GLU A 116 -21.37 23.73 3.45
C GLU A 116 -20.09 23.90 4.27
N LYS A 117 -18.92 23.67 3.65
CA LYS A 117 -17.59 23.89 4.25
C LYS A 117 -16.90 25.12 3.67
N GLY A 118 -17.65 26.04 3.05
CA GLY A 118 -17.15 27.31 2.52
C GLY A 118 -16.50 27.22 1.12
N MET A 119 -16.67 26.11 0.39
CA MET A 119 -16.21 26.03 -1.01
C MET A 119 -17.04 26.95 -1.89
N THR A 120 -16.38 27.72 -2.77
CA THR A 120 -17.01 28.47 -3.86
C THR A 120 -16.79 27.73 -5.18
N GLU A 121 -17.56 28.06 -6.22
CA GLU A 121 -17.37 27.49 -7.56
C GLU A 121 -15.99 27.83 -8.12
N GLU A 122 -15.52 29.06 -7.91
CA GLU A 122 -14.19 29.51 -8.33
C GLU A 122 -13.08 28.71 -7.63
N ASN A 123 -13.18 28.52 -6.30
CA ASN A 123 -12.23 27.72 -5.56
C ASN A 123 -12.25 26.25 -5.99
N ALA A 124 -13.41 25.70 -6.33
CA ALA A 124 -13.52 24.34 -6.85
C ALA A 124 -12.79 24.19 -8.19
N TYR A 125 -12.98 25.17 -9.12
CA TYR A 125 -12.24 25.21 -10.40
C TYR A 125 -10.73 25.32 -10.17
N GLN A 126 -10.32 26.27 -9.32
CA GLN A 126 -8.91 26.47 -9.00
C GLN A 126 -8.26 25.21 -8.45
N LEU A 127 -8.91 24.52 -7.51
CA LEU A 127 -8.39 23.26 -6.96
C LEU A 127 -8.24 22.19 -8.04
N LEU A 128 -9.24 22.01 -8.91
CA LEU A 128 -9.18 21.02 -9.97
C LEU A 128 -8.09 21.28 -11.00
N THR A 129 -7.74 22.55 -11.23
CA THR A 129 -6.74 22.93 -12.24
C THR A 129 -5.32 23.08 -11.67
N THR A 130 -5.16 23.20 -10.35
CA THR A 130 -3.83 23.38 -9.71
C THR A 130 -3.38 22.21 -8.84
N ASP A 131 -4.32 21.39 -8.35
CA ASP A 131 -4.04 20.20 -7.53
C ASP A 131 -4.65 18.96 -8.19
N TYR A 132 -3.86 18.28 -9.00
CA TYR A 132 -4.32 17.13 -9.78
C TYR A 132 -4.79 15.95 -8.93
N MET A 133 -4.47 15.93 -7.62
CA MET A 133 -5.02 14.91 -6.73
C MET A 133 -6.50 15.17 -6.43
N TYR A 134 -6.96 16.43 -6.37
CA TYR A 134 -8.40 16.74 -6.32
C TYR A 134 -9.11 16.27 -7.58
N TYR A 135 -8.50 16.48 -8.74
CA TYR A 135 -9.06 16.02 -10.01
C TYR A 135 -9.17 14.49 -10.05
N ALA A 136 -8.10 13.78 -9.65
CA ALA A 136 -8.07 12.32 -9.55
C ALA A 136 -9.17 11.79 -8.62
N CYS A 137 -9.29 12.35 -7.42
CA CYS A 137 -10.34 11.95 -6.47
C CYS A 137 -11.75 12.22 -7.01
N MET A 138 -11.95 13.29 -7.79
CA MET A 138 -13.24 13.56 -8.41
C MET A 138 -13.54 12.59 -9.56
N LEU A 139 -12.55 12.20 -10.38
CA LEU A 139 -12.74 11.14 -11.39
C LEU A 139 -13.17 9.82 -10.72
N VAL A 140 -12.52 9.43 -9.63
CA VAL A 140 -12.89 8.24 -8.86
C VAL A 140 -14.30 8.39 -8.27
N LYS A 141 -14.61 9.55 -7.67
CA LYS A 141 -15.93 9.82 -7.07
C LYS A 141 -17.08 9.72 -8.06
N MET A 142 -16.84 10.13 -9.30
CA MET A 142 -17.84 10.18 -10.37
C MET A 142 -17.89 8.88 -11.20
N GLY A 143 -17.04 7.89 -10.90
CA GLY A 143 -17.00 6.59 -11.58
C GLY A 143 -16.30 6.63 -12.97
N TYR A 144 -15.52 7.68 -13.25
CA TYR A 144 -14.66 7.74 -14.44
C TYR A 144 -13.37 6.97 -14.28
N ALA A 145 -13.02 6.63 -13.01
CA ALA A 145 -11.92 5.77 -12.65
C ALA A 145 -12.29 4.94 -11.41
N ASP A 146 -11.59 3.81 -11.21
CA ASP A 146 -11.82 2.88 -10.11
C ASP A 146 -10.93 3.16 -8.89
N GLY A 147 -9.81 3.86 -9.08
CA GLY A 147 -8.88 4.21 -8.02
C GLY A 147 -7.83 5.22 -8.46
N ALA A 148 -7.00 5.66 -7.50
CA ALA A 148 -5.90 6.58 -7.76
C ALA A 148 -4.66 6.22 -6.94
N VAL A 149 -3.47 6.51 -7.48
CA VAL A 149 -2.17 6.34 -6.82
C VAL A 149 -1.36 7.61 -6.99
N SER A 150 -0.85 8.16 -5.88
CA SER A 150 -0.06 9.41 -5.82
C SER A 150 0.93 9.33 -4.66
N GLY A 151 1.81 10.32 -4.49
CA GLY A 151 2.75 10.42 -3.37
C GLY A 151 4.22 10.29 -3.75
N ALA A 152 4.52 10.04 -5.03
CA ALA A 152 5.91 9.94 -5.51
C ALA A 152 6.67 11.27 -5.32
N CYS A 153 6.00 12.41 -5.46
CA CYS A 153 6.58 13.74 -5.28
C CYS A 153 5.81 14.65 -4.30
N HIS A 154 4.69 14.18 -3.74
CA HIS A 154 3.90 14.91 -2.76
C HIS A 154 3.99 14.28 -1.35
N SER A 155 3.54 15.01 -0.34
CA SER A 155 3.42 14.47 1.01
C SER A 155 2.16 13.63 1.15
N THR A 156 2.17 12.66 2.07
CA THR A 156 0.99 11.86 2.45
C THR A 156 -0.24 12.74 2.74
N SER A 157 -0.05 13.89 3.40
CA SER A 157 -1.15 14.82 3.66
C SER A 157 -1.75 15.41 2.38
N ASN A 158 -0.95 15.68 1.35
CA ASN A 158 -1.43 16.20 0.07
C ASN A 158 -2.18 15.15 -0.74
N THR A 159 -1.77 13.88 -0.64
CA THR A 159 -2.48 12.75 -1.25
C THR A 159 -3.81 12.45 -0.54
N LEU A 160 -3.80 12.39 0.79
CA LEU A 160 -4.96 11.92 1.53
C LEU A 160 -6.01 12.99 1.81
N ARG A 161 -5.64 14.28 1.89
CA ARG A 161 -6.62 15.37 2.11
C ARG A 161 -7.72 15.40 1.06
N PRO A 162 -7.44 15.38 -0.25
CA PRO A 162 -8.48 15.30 -1.27
C PRO A 162 -9.33 14.03 -1.15
N ALA A 163 -8.70 12.88 -0.92
CA ALA A 163 -9.39 11.61 -0.76
C ALA A 163 -10.40 11.64 0.40
N LEU A 164 -9.99 12.10 1.58
CA LEU A 164 -10.86 12.22 2.75
C LEU A 164 -11.96 13.24 2.56
N GLN A 165 -11.69 14.34 1.87
CA GLN A 165 -12.67 15.39 1.63
C GLN A 165 -13.76 14.99 0.62
N ILE A 166 -13.41 14.19 -0.38
CA ILE A 166 -14.26 13.84 -1.52
C ILE A 166 -14.86 12.44 -1.37
N LEU A 167 -14.02 11.44 -1.13
CA LEU A 167 -14.42 10.03 -1.08
C LEU A 167 -14.95 9.63 0.29
N LYS A 168 -14.39 10.21 1.35
CA LYS A 168 -14.71 9.90 2.77
C LYS A 168 -14.32 8.48 3.18
N THR A 169 -14.72 8.08 4.39
CA THR A 169 -14.53 6.72 4.88
C THR A 169 -15.61 5.77 4.36
N LYS A 170 -15.31 4.47 4.35
CA LYS A 170 -16.32 3.41 4.13
C LYS A 170 -17.44 3.52 5.18
N PRO A 171 -18.69 3.15 4.85
CA PRO A 171 -19.77 3.05 5.84
C PRO A 171 -19.35 2.17 7.02
N GLY A 172 -19.58 2.65 8.25
CA GLY A 172 -19.22 1.93 9.47
C GLY A 172 -17.74 1.97 9.87
N VAL A 173 -16.85 2.52 9.04
CA VAL A 173 -15.43 2.70 9.34
C VAL A 173 -15.20 4.10 9.92
N LYS A 174 -14.68 4.15 11.15
CA LYS A 174 -14.46 5.40 11.88
C LYS A 174 -13.09 6.04 11.61
N LEU A 175 -12.15 5.29 11.03
CA LEU A 175 -10.74 5.67 10.92
C LEU A 175 -10.19 5.26 9.56
N VAL A 176 -9.41 6.14 8.95
CA VAL A 176 -8.49 5.80 7.86
C VAL A 176 -7.13 5.56 8.46
N SER A 177 -6.50 4.46 8.08
CA SER A 177 -5.15 4.08 8.48
C SER A 177 -4.34 3.64 7.28
N ALA A 178 -3.04 3.44 7.46
CA ALA A 178 -2.16 3.03 6.38
C ALA A 178 -1.29 1.84 6.79
N PHE A 179 -1.03 0.97 5.83
CA PHE A 179 -0.20 -0.20 6.05
C PHE A 179 0.87 -0.35 4.97
N PHE A 180 1.88 -1.13 5.26
CA PHE A 180 2.82 -1.64 4.26
C PHE A 180 2.62 -3.14 4.09
N LEU A 181 2.50 -3.58 2.83
CA LEU A 181 2.67 -4.98 2.48
C LEU A 181 4.17 -5.23 2.35
N MET A 182 4.71 -5.98 3.30
CA MET A 182 6.13 -6.31 3.38
C MET A 182 6.38 -7.69 2.82
N VAL A 183 7.41 -7.84 1.97
CA VAL A 183 7.85 -9.14 1.50
C VAL A 183 9.33 -9.31 1.82
N VAL A 184 9.60 -10.15 2.80
CA VAL A 184 10.94 -10.40 3.31
C VAL A 184 11.54 -11.61 2.60
N PRO A 185 12.63 -11.45 1.84
CA PRO A 185 13.21 -12.55 1.08
C PRO A 185 13.81 -13.61 2.01
N ASN A 186 13.65 -14.89 1.65
CA ASN A 186 14.19 -16.03 2.41
C ASN A 186 13.75 -16.08 3.87
N CYS A 187 12.57 -15.56 4.18
CA CYS A 187 11.99 -15.56 5.52
C CYS A 187 10.92 -16.65 5.63
N GLU A 188 11.00 -17.47 6.66
CA GLU A 188 10.06 -18.56 6.95
C GLU A 188 8.88 -18.13 7.81
N TYR A 189 8.98 -16.95 8.47
CA TYR A 189 7.93 -16.43 9.35
C TYR A 189 6.80 -15.76 8.58
N GLY A 190 5.69 -15.54 9.28
CA GLY A 190 4.48 -14.96 8.69
C GLY A 190 3.89 -15.85 7.62
N ASP A 191 3.47 -15.28 6.51
CA ASP A 191 3.05 -16.02 5.33
C ASP A 191 4.23 -16.15 4.35
N GLN A 192 5.19 -17.02 4.70
CA GLN A 192 6.43 -17.24 3.93
C GLN A 192 7.16 -15.93 3.60
N GLY A 193 7.33 -15.07 4.59
CA GLY A 193 7.97 -13.76 4.47
C GLY A 193 7.02 -12.62 4.09
N THR A 194 5.76 -12.91 3.78
CA THR A 194 4.74 -11.88 3.54
C THR A 194 4.09 -11.45 4.85
N PHE A 195 4.09 -10.14 5.09
CA PHE A 195 3.49 -9.51 6.27
C PHE A 195 2.71 -8.26 5.91
N LEU A 196 1.73 -7.91 6.74
CA LEU A 196 1.13 -6.58 6.75
C LEU A 196 1.53 -5.85 8.04
N PHE A 197 2.14 -4.66 7.90
CA PHE A 197 2.56 -3.81 9.01
C PHE A 197 1.66 -2.58 9.09
N ALA A 198 0.94 -2.36 10.20
CA ALA A 198 0.03 -1.23 10.41
C ALA A 198 -0.04 -0.74 11.88
N ASP A 199 -0.38 0.54 12.16
CA ASP A 199 -0.25 1.62 11.22
C ASP A 199 1.23 2.01 11.09
N SER A 200 1.70 2.20 9.89
CA SER A 200 3.11 2.54 9.67
C SER A 200 3.27 3.77 8.76
N GLY A 201 2.16 4.48 8.47
CA GLY A 201 2.18 5.58 7.50
C GLY A 201 1.29 6.79 7.81
N LEU A 202 0.32 6.72 8.72
CA LEU A 202 -0.70 7.77 8.86
C LEU A 202 -1.05 8.14 10.30
N GLU A 203 -1.57 7.21 11.10
CA GLU A 203 -2.08 7.49 12.44
C GLU A 203 -0.93 7.53 13.45
N GLN A 204 -0.71 8.71 14.06
CA GLN A 204 0.49 8.96 14.85
C GLN A 204 0.50 8.23 16.19
N ASN A 205 -0.56 8.41 16.98
CA ASN A 205 -0.68 7.82 18.31
C ASN A 205 -2.13 7.38 18.54
N PRO A 206 -2.53 6.23 18.00
CA PRO A 206 -3.88 5.71 18.16
C PRO A 206 -4.16 5.34 19.61
N ASP A 207 -5.36 5.66 20.08
CA ASP A 207 -5.89 5.10 21.32
C ASP A 207 -6.31 3.63 21.14
N SER A 208 -6.76 2.97 22.20
CA SER A 208 -7.16 1.57 22.16
C SER A 208 -8.32 1.31 21.19
N GLU A 209 -9.25 2.26 21.08
CA GLU A 209 -10.38 2.13 20.14
C GLU A 209 -9.90 2.18 18.70
N LYS A 210 -9.07 3.17 18.34
CA LYS A 210 -8.48 3.30 17.00
C LYS A 210 -7.62 2.08 16.64
N LEU A 211 -6.76 1.60 17.57
CA LEU A 211 -5.96 0.40 17.36
C LEU A 211 -6.82 -0.82 17.04
N SER A 212 -7.98 -0.97 17.69
CA SER A 212 -8.91 -2.09 17.40
C SER A 212 -9.46 -2.02 15.97
N TYR A 213 -9.76 -0.84 15.44
CA TYR A 213 -10.19 -0.66 14.05
C TYR A 213 -9.04 -0.84 13.06
N ILE A 214 -7.83 -0.38 13.40
CA ILE A 214 -6.63 -0.62 12.57
C ILE A 214 -6.40 -2.14 12.42
N ALA A 215 -6.47 -2.90 13.50
CA ALA A 215 -6.31 -4.35 13.48
C ALA A 215 -7.34 -5.04 12.57
N ALA A 216 -8.61 -4.70 12.71
CA ALA A 216 -9.69 -5.28 11.91
C ALA A 216 -9.56 -4.93 10.41
N SER A 217 -9.28 -3.65 10.09
CA SER A 217 -9.07 -3.22 8.70
C SER A 217 -7.83 -3.86 8.08
N SER A 218 -6.78 -4.08 8.89
CA SER A 218 -5.55 -4.74 8.45
C SER A 218 -5.77 -6.22 8.17
N ALA A 219 -6.55 -6.91 9.00
CA ALA A 219 -6.96 -8.30 8.76
C ALA A 219 -7.74 -8.42 7.44
N GLU A 220 -8.74 -7.54 7.21
CA GLU A 220 -9.50 -7.50 5.95
C GLU A 220 -8.59 -7.24 4.76
N SER A 221 -7.65 -6.28 4.88
CA SER A 221 -6.70 -5.92 3.82
C SER A 221 -5.75 -7.08 3.49
N PHE A 222 -5.21 -7.75 4.50
CA PHE A 222 -4.33 -8.90 4.32
C PHE A 222 -5.06 -10.03 3.59
N GLN A 223 -6.25 -10.40 4.05
CA GLN A 223 -7.05 -11.45 3.43
C GLN A 223 -7.41 -11.13 1.98
N LEU A 224 -7.76 -9.86 1.69
CA LEU A 224 -8.04 -9.43 0.32
C LEU A 224 -6.84 -9.57 -0.59
N LEU A 225 -5.66 -9.15 -0.15
CA LEU A 225 -4.47 -9.09 -0.99
C LEU A 225 -3.82 -10.46 -1.16
N THR A 226 -3.75 -11.26 -0.09
CA THR A 226 -3.05 -12.55 -0.11
C THR A 226 -3.95 -13.74 -0.38
N GLU A 227 -5.27 -13.61 -0.14
CA GLU A 227 -6.27 -14.71 -0.12
C GLU A 227 -6.01 -15.73 0.99
N HIS A 228 -5.14 -15.40 1.96
CA HIS A 228 -4.80 -16.23 3.11
C HIS A 228 -5.44 -15.70 4.40
N GLU A 229 -5.49 -16.55 5.41
CA GLU A 229 -6.06 -16.21 6.71
C GLU A 229 -5.18 -15.19 7.44
N PRO A 230 -5.75 -14.05 7.89
CA PRO A 230 -5.02 -13.10 8.71
C PRO A 230 -4.86 -13.61 10.14
N ILE A 231 -3.61 -13.62 10.62
CA ILE A 231 -3.24 -13.95 12.01
C ILE A 231 -2.64 -12.69 12.61
N VAL A 232 -3.39 -12.00 13.46
CA VAL A 232 -3.12 -10.62 13.87
C VAL A 232 -2.48 -10.56 15.24
N ALA A 233 -1.28 -10.00 15.32
CA ALA A 233 -0.59 -9.70 16.58
C ALA A 233 -0.65 -8.20 16.91
N MET A 234 -1.17 -7.88 18.11
CA MET A 234 -1.11 -6.53 18.69
C MET A 234 0.22 -6.37 19.40
N LEU A 235 1.14 -5.58 18.82
CA LEU A 235 2.53 -5.50 19.25
C LEU A 235 2.74 -4.56 20.42
N SER A 236 3.64 -4.97 21.31
CA SER A 236 4.12 -4.20 22.46
C SER A 236 5.55 -4.65 22.82
N HIS A 237 6.22 -3.89 23.67
CA HIS A 237 7.43 -4.35 24.35
C HIS A 237 7.14 -5.36 25.48
N SER A 238 5.87 -5.64 25.77
CA SER A 238 5.37 -6.63 26.74
C SER A 238 4.76 -7.83 26.04
N THR A 239 4.82 -9.00 26.69
CA THR A 239 4.09 -10.21 26.31
C THR A 239 3.33 -10.71 27.53
N LYS A 240 1.97 -10.73 27.44
CA LYS A 240 1.06 -11.30 28.45
C LYS A 240 1.37 -10.84 29.88
N GLY A 241 1.53 -9.52 30.06
CA GLY A 241 1.74 -8.90 31.38
C GLY A 241 3.18 -8.89 31.86
N SER A 242 4.17 -9.15 30.99
CA SER A 242 5.59 -9.13 31.38
C SER A 242 6.10 -7.74 31.76
N ALA A 243 5.40 -6.66 31.36
CA ALA A 243 5.67 -5.28 31.75
C ALA A 243 4.38 -4.55 32.12
N LYS A 244 4.50 -3.43 32.86
CA LYS A 244 3.39 -2.55 33.26
C LYS A 244 3.71 -1.13 32.85
N HIS A 245 2.93 -0.58 31.94
CA HIS A 245 3.03 0.81 31.46
C HIS A 245 1.74 1.20 30.75
N ALA A 246 1.42 2.48 30.69
CA ALA A 246 0.22 2.98 30.00
C ALA A 246 0.17 2.54 28.53
N ASP A 247 1.33 2.47 27.85
CA ASP A 247 1.39 1.99 26.46
C ASP A 247 1.07 0.48 26.34
N VAL A 248 1.41 -0.32 27.36
CA VAL A 248 1.04 -1.73 27.43
C VAL A 248 -0.46 -1.85 27.67
N ASP A 249 -1.02 -1.10 28.63
CA ASP A 249 -2.46 -1.09 28.94
C ASP A 249 -3.30 -0.69 27.72
N LYS A 250 -2.81 0.28 26.91
CA LYS A 250 -3.41 0.68 25.63
C LYS A 250 -3.56 -0.50 24.68
N VAL A 251 -2.51 -1.30 24.51
CA VAL A 251 -2.51 -2.46 23.60
C VAL A 251 -3.36 -3.62 24.13
N VAL A 252 -3.32 -3.87 25.44
CA VAL A 252 -4.16 -4.87 26.12
C VAL A 252 -5.65 -4.55 25.89
N GLU A 253 -6.05 -3.29 26.15
CA GLU A 253 -7.43 -2.85 25.93
C GLU A 253 -7.81 -2.90 24.44
N ALA A 254 -6.92 -2.50 23.54
CA ALA A 254 -7.17 -2.63 22.10
C ALA A 254 -7.39 -4.08 21.69
N THR A 255 -6.61 -5.03 22.24
CA THR A 255 -6.76 -6.46 21.99
C THR A 255 -8.12 -6.98 22.47
N ARG A 256 -8.57 -6.54 23.64
CA ARG A 256 -9.89 -6.88 24.16
C ARG A 256 -10.99 -6.37 23.24
N LEU A 257 -10.90 -5.09 22.83
CA LEU A 257 -11.89 -4.43 21.97
C LEU A 257 -11.99 -5.09 20.59
N VAL A 258 -10.87 -5.47 19.97
CA VAL A 258 -10.92 -6.10 18.65
C VAL A 258 -11.51 -7.51 18.72
N LYS A 259 -11.17 -8.30 19.74
CA LYS A 259 -11.76 -9.63 19.97
C LYS A 259 -13.28 -9.58 20.19
N GLU A 260 -13.75 -8.56 20.90
CA GLU A 260 -15.17 -8.37 21.17
C GLU A 260 -15.96 -7.91 19.94
N ARG A 261 -15.40 -6.92 19.19
CA ARG A 261 -16.09 -6.28 18.06
C ARG A 261 -15.96 -7.05 16.75
N PHE A 262 -14.86 -7.78 16.56
CA PHE A 262 -14.49 -8.47 15.33
C PHE A 262 -14.07 -9.93 15.58
N PRO A 263 -14.96 -10.75 16.18
CA PRO A 263 -14.63 -12.12 16.62
C PRO A 263 -14.32 -13.08 15.47
N GLN A 264 -14.55 -12.67 14.23
CA GLN A 264 -14.20 -13.46 13.04
C GLN A 264 -12.71 -13.52 12.75
N TYR A 265 -11.90 -12.63 13.33
CA TYR A 265 -10.46 -12.60 13.10
C TYR A 265 -9.68 -13.25 14.25
N LYS A 266 -8.62 -13.97 13.91
CA LYS A 266 -7.64 -14.48 14.90
C LYS A 266 -6.74 -13.32 15.33
N VAL A 267 -7.00 -12.78 16.52
CA VAL A 267 -6.25 -11.65 17.08
C VAL A 267 -5.77 -12.00 18.47
N ASP A 268 -4.51 -11.70 18.78
CA ASP A 268 -4.01 -11.77 20.15
C ASP A 268 -2.98 -10.67 20.45
N GLY A 269 -2.76 -10.42 21.74
CA GLY A 269 -1.86 -9.40 22.27
C GLY A 269 -2.08 -9.25 23.79
N GLU A 270 -1.27 -8.44 24.43
CA GLU A 270 -0.10 -7.79 23.84
C GLU A 270 1.02 -8.83 23.65
N LEU A 271 1.76 -8.71 22.56
CA LEU A 271 2.87 -9.59 22.21
C LEU A 271 4.11 -8.80 21.82
N GLN A 272 5.26 -9.21 22.27
CA GLN A 272 6.54 -8.79 21.69
C GLN A 272 6.68 -9.39 20.28
N LEU A 273 7.43 -8.73 19.40
CA LEU A 273 7.59 -9.15 18.02
C LEU A 273 8.12 -10.58 17.89
N ASP A 274 9.14 -10.94 18.68
CA ASP A 274 9.71 -12.29 18.69
C ASP A 274 8.69 -13.35 19.12
N ALA A 275 7.87 -13.06 20.12
CA ALA A 275 6.79 -13.94 20.54
C ALA A 275 5.66 -14.03 19.50
N ALA A 276 5.42 -12.96 18.73
CA ALA A 276 4.39 -12.93 17.70
C ALA A 276 4.72 -13.81 16.49
N ILE A 277 6.00 -13.88 16.07
CA ILE A 277 6.37 -14.51 14.79
C ILE A 277 7.25 -15.76 14.92
N VAL A 278 7.92 -15.99 16.07
CA VAL A 278 8.85 -17.12 16.25
C VAL A 278 8.21 -18.20 17.10
N PRO A 279 7.91 -19.41 16.56
CA PRO A 279 7.19 -20.46 17.28
C PRO A 279 7.86 -20.93 18.59
N GLU A 280 9.19 -20.99 18.63
CA GLU A 280 9.94 -21.42 19.82
C GLU A 280 9.83 -20.38 20.95
N VAL A 281 9.85 -19.09 20.60
CA VAL A 281 9.66 -18.00 21.57
C VAL A 281 8.22 -17.97 22.08
N ALA A 282 7.26 -18.17 21.18
CA ALA A 282 5.83 -18.24 21.51
C ALA A 282 5.53 -19.33 22.54
N LYS A 283 6.10 -20.53 22.38
CA LYS A 283 5.95 -21.65 23.34
C LYS A 283 6.38 -21.27 24.74
N SER A 284 7.39 -20.42 24.88
CA SER A 284 7.89 -19.95 26.17
C SER A 284 7.11 -18.79 26.74
N LYS A 285 6.81 -17.78 25.92
CA LYS A 285 6.25 -16.49 26.38
C LYS A 285 4.71 -16.43 26.36
N ALA A 286 4.07 -17.17 25.46
CA ALA A 286 2.61 -17.13 25.24
C ALA A 286 2.04 -18.50 24.82
N PRO A 287 2.25 -19.58 25.61
CA PRO A 287 1.93 -20.97 25.23
C PRO A 287 0.45 -21.24 24.97
N SER A 288 -0.46 -20.39 25.48
CA SER A 288 -1.91 -20.52 25.28
C SER A 288 -2.45 -19.68 24.11
N SER A 289 -1.59 -18.95 23.39
CA SER A 289 -2.00 -18.10 22.29
C SER A 289 -2.05 -18.89 20.98
N GLU A 290 -3.17 -18.79 20.24
CA GLU A 290 -3.31 -19.37 18.89
C GLU A 290 -2.69 -18.48 17.80
N VAL A 291 -2.23 -17.27 18.16
CA VAL A 291 -1.64 -16.27 17.26
C VAL A 291 -0.12 -16.24 17.39
N ALA A 292 0.38 -16.36 18.63
CA ALA A 292 1.81 -16.26 18.91
C ALA A 292 2.61 -17.32 18.13
N GLY A 293 3.71 -16.89 17.51
CA GLY A 293 4.57 -17.71 16.67
C GLY A 293 4.12 -17.85 15.21
N HIS A 294 2.93 -17.32 14.85
CA HIS A 294 2.33 -17.50 13.52
C HIS A 294 1.80 -16.21 12.90
N ALA A 295 1.98 -15.06 13.55
CA ALA A 295 1.41 -13.80 13.08
C ALA A 295 1.96 -13.38 11.70
N ASN A 296 1.05 -12.96 10.82
CA ASN A 296 1.33 -12.39 9.51
C ASN A 296 0.80 -10.95 9.36
N VAL A 297 -0.01 -10.48 10.32
CA VAL A 297 -0.46 -9.09 10.43
C VAL A 297 0.05 -8.52 11.75
N LEU A 298 0.89 -7.50 11.66
CA LEU A 298 1.57 -6.89 12.80
C LEU A 298 1.04 -5.48 13.04
N ILE A 299 0.37 -5.27 14.18
CA ILE A 299 -0.21 -3.98 14.56
C ILE A 299 0.71 -3.29 15.56
N PHE A 300 1.27 -2.17 15.14
CA PHE A 300 2.20 -1.37 15.95
C PHE A 300 1.45 -0.43 16.89
N PRO A 301 1.98 -0.16 18.09
CA PRO A 301 1.30 0.67 19.09
C PRO A 301 1.21 2.15 18.72
N ASP A 302 2.11 2.62 17.86
CA ASP A 302 2.19 4.00 17.37
C ASP A 302 2.96 4.07 16.04
N LEU A 303 2.96 5.26 15.44
CA LEU A 303 3.59 5.50 14.14
C LEU A 303 5.12 5.37 14.20
N ASP A 304 5.75 5.78 15.29
CA ASP A 304 7.22 5.71 15.41
C ASP A 304 7.67 4.25 15.34
N ALA A 305 7.04 3.38 16.12
CA ALA A 305 7.32 1.94 16.10
C ALA A 305 7.07 1.33 14.71
N GLY A 306 5.93 1.63 14.09
CA GLY A 306 5.57 1.10 12.76
C GLY A 306 6.47 1.63 11.65
N ASN A 307 6.71 2.95 11.61
CA ASN A 307 7.50 3.60 10.56
C ASN A 307 8.99 3.23 10.63
N ILE A 308 9.56 3.21 11.83
CA ILE A 308 10.94 2.77 12.05
C ILE A 308 11.04 1.26 11.73
N GLY A 309 10.09 0.46 12.21
CA GLY A 309 10.07 -0.99 12.02
C GLY A 309 10.09 -1.41 10.56
N TYR A 310 9.17 -0.89 9.73
CA TYR A 310 9.15 -1.28 8.32
C TYR A 310 10.42 -0.86 7.57
N LYS A 311 10.98 0.33 7.89
CA LYS A 311 12.22 0.81 7.26
C LYS A 311 13.43 -0.04 7.65
N LEU A 312 13.52 -0.47 8.92
CA LEU A 312 14.57 -1.38 9.36
C LEU A 312 14.52 -2.69 8.56
N VAL A 313 13.34 -3.29 8.46
CA VAL A 313 13.15 -4.54 7.70
C VAL A 313 13.43 -4.32 6.22
N GLN A 314 12.91 -3.24 5.61
CA GLN A 314 13.16 -2.92 4.22
C GLN A 314 14.67 -2.80 3.92
N ARG A 315 15.41 -2.08 4.77
CA ARG A 315 16.82 -1.79 4.48
C ARG A 315 17.76 -2.93 4.87
N PHE A 316 17.58 -3.53 6.03
CA PHE A 316 18.48 -4.59 6.53
C PHE A 316 18.19 -5.95 5.92
N ALA A 317 16.93 -6.33 5.79
CA ALA A 317 16.52 -7.58 5.18
C ALA A 317 16.35 -7.48 3.66
N LYS A 318 16.52 -6.28 3.06
CA LYS A 318 16.26 -6.03 1.63
C LYS A 318 14.84 -6.43 1.23
N ALA A 319 13.90 -6.23 2.14
CA ALA A 319 12.50 -6.52 1.90
C ALA A 319 11.89 -5.53 0.89
N GLU A 320 10.98 -6.02 0.06
CA GLU A 320 10.08 -5.17 -0.69
C GLU A 320 9.05 -4.58 0.29
N ALA A 321 8.72 -3.30 0.13
CA ALA A 321 7.78 -2.59 1.00
C ALA A 321 6.81 -1.76 0.13
N TYR A 322 5.61 -2.29 -0.08
CA TYR A 322 4.58 -1.64 -0.87
C TYR A 322 3.68 -0.82 0.03
N GLY A 323 3.68 0.50 -0.19
CA GLY A 323 2.89 1.42 0.63
C GLY A 323 3.50 2.83 0.73
N PRO A 324 2.86 3.69 1.57
CA PRO A 324 1.76 3.34 2.49
C PRO A 324 0.43 3.13 1.75
N LEU A 325 -0.17 1.97 1.93
CA LEU A 325 -1.45 1.60 1.34
C LEU A 325 -2.59 2.01 2.28
N CYS A 326 -3.59 2.71 1.75
CA CYS A 326 -4.68 3.24 2.55
C CYS A 326 -5.79 2.21 2.74
N GLN A 327 -6.31 2.15 3.95
CA GLN A 327 -7.48 1.36 4.31
C GLN A 327 -8.52 2.20 5.05
N GLY A 328 -9.80 1.85 4.88
CA GLY A 328 -10.89 2.59 5.48
C GLY A 328 -11.46 3.72 4.61
N ILE A 329 -10.85 4.09 3.48
CA ILE A 329 -11.41 5.03 2.50
C ILE A 329 -12.47 4.30 1.67
N ALA A 330 -13.56 5.00 1.32
CA ALA A 330 -14.69 4.40 0.62
C ALA A 330 -14.34 3.85 -0.78
N MET A 331 -13.34 4.43 -1.45
CA MET A 331 -12.84 3.99 -2.75
C MET A 331 -11.31 3.94 -2.73
N PRO A 332 -10.66 3.06 -3.51
CA PRO A 332 -9.22 2.86 -3.45
C PRO A 332 -8.43 4.12 -3.85
N VAL A 333 -7.69 4.65 -2.89
CA VAL A 333 -6.68 5.69 -3.10
C VAL A 333 -5.47 5.30 -2.26
N ASN A 334 -4.33 5.15 -2.89
CA ASN A 334 -3.09 4.78 -2.22
C ASN A 334 -2.03 5.85 -2.36
N ASP A 335 -1.23 5.97 -1.31
CA ASP A 335 -0.08 6.86 -1.24
C ASP A 335 1.21 6.09 -1.59
N LEU A 336 2.23 6.81 -1.97
CA LEU A 336 3.56 6.29 -2.29
C LEU A 336 4.60 6.89 -1.34
N SER A 337 5.64 6.15 -1.06
CA SER A 337 6.84 6.75 -0.48
C SER A 337 7.55 7.63 -1.51
N ARG A 338 8.01 8.82 -1.13
CA ARG A 338 8.84 9.68 -2.00
C ARG A 338 10.13 9.00 -2.49
N GLY A 339 10.58 7.97 -1.79
CA GLY A 339 11.71 7.15 -2.19
C GLY A 339 11.33 5.90 -3.00
N CYS A 340 10.11 5.81 -3.53
CA CYS A 340 9.66 4.70 -4.36
C CYS A 340 10.40 4.64 -5.70
N THR A 341 10.49 3.45 -6.25
CA THR A 341 10.93 3.16 -7.62
C THR A 341 9.72 3.04 -8.56
N SER A 342 9.96 3.03 -9.87
CA SER A 342 8.90 2.74 -10.87
C SER A 342 8.25 1.37 -10.62
N ASN A 343 9.02 0.37 -10.21
CA ASN A 343 8.50 -0.96 -9.87
C ASN A 343 7.60 -0.96 -8.63
N ASP A 344 7.92 -0.14 -7.61
CA ASP A 344 7.04 0.05 -6.45
C ASP A 344 5.70 0.65 -6.87
N ILE A 345 5.71 1.64 -7.78
CA ILE A 345 4.49 2.25 -8.33
C ILE A 345 3.66 1.21 -9.08
N VAL A 346 4.28 0.37 -9.92
CA VAL A 346 3.60 -0.74 -10.63
C VAL A 346 2.93 -1.69 -9.63
N GLY A 347 3.63 -2.06 -8.56
CA GLY A 347 3.10 -2.91 -7.49
C GLY A 347 1.89 -2.26 -6.78
N VAL A 348 2.00 -0.98 -6.39
CA VAL A 348 0.91 -0.24 -5.74
C VAL A 348 -0.30 -0.08 -6.67
N VAL A 349 -0.11 0.14 -7.97
CA VAL A 349 -1.21 0.17 -8.96
C VAL A 349 -1.89 -1.19 -9.06
N ALA A 350 -1.14 -2.29 -9.11
CA ALA A 350 -1.72 -3.64 -9.13
C ALA A 350 -2.54 -3.91 -7.85
N ILE A 351 -2.04 -3.51 -6.68
CA ILE A 351 -2.76 -3.59 -5.41
C ILE A 351 -4.04 -2.74 -5.45
N THR A 352 -3.95 -1.49 -5.93
CA THR A 352 -5.09 -0.58 -6.04
C THR A 352 -6.18 -1.15 -6.96
N ALA A 353 -5.77 -1.74 -8.08
CA ALA A 353 -6.69 -2.40 -9.00
C ALA A 353 -7.40 -3.61 -8.34
N VAL A 354 -6.69 -4.41 -7.54
CA VAL A 354 -7.30 -5.52 -6.78
C VAL A 354 -8.25 -5.00 -5.70
N GLN A 355 -7.89 -3.92 -4.98
CA GLN A 355 -8.78 -3.27 -4.01
C GLN A 355 -10.08 -2.76 -4.65
N ALA A 356 -10.02 -2.33 -5.92
CA ALA A 356 -11.17 -1.83 -6.68
C ALA A 356 -12.08 -2.93 -7.27
N GLN A 357 -11.73 -4.20 -7.10
CA GLN A 357 -12.54 -5.33 -7.60
C GLN A 357 -13.66 -5.76 -6.63
N LYS A 358 -13.72 -5.15 -5.46
CA LYS A 358 -14.75 -5.40 -4.44
C LYS A 358 -16.12 -4.85 -4.81
#